data_4ad14987745e6d8396053b9007837041
#
_entry.id   4ad14987745e6d8396053b9007837041
#
_cell.length_a   1.000
_cell.length_b   1.000
_cell.length_c   1.000
_cell.angle_alpha   90.00
_cell.angle_beta   90.00
_cell.angle_gamma   90.00
#
_symmetry.space_group_name_H-M   'P 1'
#
loop_
_entity.id
_entity.type
_entity.pdbx_description
1 polymer ?
#
loop_
_entity_poly.entity_id
_entity_poly.type
_entity_poly.pdbx_seq_one_letter_code
_entity_poly.pdbx_strand_id
1 'polypeptide(L)'
;MPAGLVSGAGVYAAAAGGGVLVDVDGNSFLDLGSGIAVTTVGNSAPAVVARVAAQAQRFTHTCFLATPYEQYLEVAETLNRITPGDHEKRTALFNTGAEAVENAVKYARVATARPAVVVFDHAFHGRSLMTMTMTAKQAPYRRGFGPFAPEVYRAPMAHPYRWPSGAENCASDAFRQFASLVDNQIGAEAVACVVVEPIQGEGGFIVPAPGFLAMVADFCRARGILLVADEVQTGIARTGAWFASEHEQLVPDLITTAKGLAGGLPLAAVTGRADVMDAAHPGGIGGTFSGNPLSCAAALGVFEEIETHDLLRRAADMGEMLLREMRGISAETGLIGDIRGRGAMIAAELVVPGTDSPNREAVTQILKYCQDNGVLVLSAGTYGNVLRFLPPLSMPDELLQEALAVLRDAFRNL
;
A
#
# COMPACT_ATOMS: atom_id res chain seq x y z
N MET A 1 13.70 22.20 -9.79
CA MET A 1 12.60 21.55 -9.07
C MET A 1 12.37 22.28 -7.75
N PRO A 2 11.12 22.34 -7.24
CA PRO A 2 10.87 22.92 -5.92
C PRO A 2 11.60 22.12 -4.81
N ALA A 3 12.06 22.82 -3.78
CA ALA A 3 12.77 22.19 -2.66
C ALA A 3 11.96 21.12 -1.91
N GLY A 4 10.61 21.18 -2.00
CA GLY A 4 9.72 20.17 -1.41
C GLY A 4 9.68 18.82 -2.16
N LEU A 5 10.25 18.76 -3.38
CA LEU A 5 10.45 17.51 -4.11
C LEU A 5 11.88 17.01 -3.84
N VAL A 6 12.08 16.34 -2.72
CA VAL A 6 13.36 15.70 -2.42
C VAL A 6 13.50 14.49 -3.30
N SER A 7 14.53 14.43 -4.15
CA SER A 7 14.97 13.20 -4.76
C SER A 7 15.64 12.32 -3.70
N GLY A 8 15.28 11.04 -3.64
CA GLY A 8 15.83 10.10 -2.66
C GLY A 8 17.34 9.89 -2.84
N ALA A 9 17.72 8.86 -3.54
CA ALA A 9 19.09 8.34 -3.60
C ALA A 9 20.09 9.12 -4.48
N GLY A 10 19.68 10.15 -5.23
CA GLY A 10 20.56 10.80 -6.22
C GLY A 10 20.84 9.94 -7.45
N VAL A 11 20.17 8.82 -7.61
CA VAL A 11 20.28 7.93 -8.78
C VAL A 11 19.27 8.40 -9.84
N TYR A 12 19.76 8.69 -11.03
CA TYR A 12 18.95 9.12 -12.16
C TYR A 12 18.76 7.96 -13.13
N ALA A 13 17.57 7.36 -13.15
CA ALA A 13 17.27 6.20 -13.98
C ALA A 13 17.33 6.53 -15.48
N ALA A 14 18.03 5.70 -16.24
CA ALA A 14 18.07 5.69 -17.70
C ALA A 14 17.25 4.54 -18.28
N ALA A 15 17.27 3.37 -17.63
CA ALA A 15 16.52 2.17 -18.03
C ALA A 15 16.15 1.34 -16.81
N ALA A 16 15.11 0.51 -16.93
CA ALA A 16 14.78 -0.48 -15.93
C ALA A 16 14.04 -1.67 -16.56
N GLY A 17 14.28 -2.88 -16.04
CA GLY A 17 13.65 -4.11 -16.50
C GLY A 17 13.63 -5.16 -15.38
N GLY A 18 12.50 -5.83 -15.19
CA GLY A 18 12.37 -6.76 -14.07
C GLY A 18 12.67 -6.09 -12.74
N GLY A 19 13.69 -6.57 -12.04
CA GLY A 19 14.18 -6.04 -10.76
C GLY A 19 15.48 -5.25 -10.85
N VAL A 20 15.93 -4.84 -12.04
CA VAL A 20 17.18 -4.11 -12.26
C VAL A 20 16.89 -2.71 -12.78
N LEU A 21 17.56 -1.70 -12.21
CA LEU A 21 17.57 -0.32 -12.69
C LEU A 21 18.98 0.05 -13.16
N VAL A 22 19.08 0.73 -14.29
CA VAL A 22 20.34 1.27 -14.80
C VAL A 22 20.25 2.79 -14.76
N ASP A 23 21.27 3.44 -14.21
CA ASP A 23 21.31 4.90 -14.14
C ASP A 23 21.97 5.54 -15.40
N VAL A 24 21.97 6.88 -15.45
CA VAL A 24 22.53 7.64 -16.57
C VAL A 24 24.05 7.50 -16.71
N ASP A 25 24.74 7.04 -15.68
CA ASP A 25 26.19 6.79 -15.67
C ASP A 25 26.54 5.33 -16.04
N GLY A 26 25.51 4.49 -16.26
CA GLY A 26 25.64 3.09 -16.63
C GLY A 26 25.78 2.12 -15.44
N ASN A 27 25.59 2.58 -14.21
CA ASN A 27 25.59 1.72 -13.04
C ASN A 27 24.27 0.93 -12.95
N SER A 28 24.37 -0.34 -12.55
CA SER A 28 23.21 -1.22 -12.35
C SER A 28 22.87 -1.33 -10.87
N PHE A 29 21.58 -1.31 -10.55
CA PHE A 29 21.05 -1.44 -9.20
C PHE A 29 19.99 -2.53 -9.13
N LEU A 30 20.07 -3.40 -8.13
CA LEU A 30 19.01 -4.32 -7.74
C LEU A 30 17.95 -3.55 -6.94
N ASP A 31 16.71 -3.49 -7.45
CA ASP A 31 15.65 -2.66 -6.87
C ASP A 31 14.80 -3.47 -5.88
N LEU A 32 15.02 -3.29 -4.59
CA LEU A 32 14.17 -3.84 -3.53
C LEU A 32 13.05 -2.89 -3.10
N GLY A 33 12.75 -1.85 -3.89
CA GLY A 33 11.73 -0.85 -3.58
C GLY A 33 10.56 -0.80 -4.57
N SER A 34 10.74 -1.29 -5.80
CA SER A 34 9.72 -1.31 -6.87
C SER A 34 9.02 0.03 -7.07
N GLY A 35 9.75 1.17 -6.98
CA GLY A 35 9.12 2.49 -7.06
C GLY A 35 8.06 2.73 -5.98
N ILE A 36 8.28 2.22 -4.77
CA ILE A 36 7.34 2.20 -3.62
C ILE A 36 6.12 1.29 -3.92
N ALA A 37 6.39 0.01 -4.20
CA ALA A 37 5.40 -1.03 -4.50
C ALA A 37 4.57 -0.78 -5.78
N VAL A 38 5.09 -0.03 -6.75
CA VAL A 38 4.37 0.28 -7.99
C VAL A 38 4.64 -0.75 -9.08
N THR A 39 5.90 -1.11 -9.29
CA THR A 39 6.28 -2.08 -10.33
C THR A 39 6.27 -3.52 -9.79
N THR A 40 5.12 -3.93 -9.29
CA THR A 40 4.93 -5.26 -8.65
C THR A 40 5.31 -6.40 -9.59
N VAL A 41 4.91 -6.35 -10.85
CA VAL A 41 5.24 -7.36 -11.88
C VAL A 41 6.60 -7.12 -12.56
N GLY A 42 7.37 -6.12 -12.08
CA GLY A 42 8.65 -5.69 -12.66
C GLY A 42 8.48 -4.49 -13.58
N ASN A 43 9.59 -3.74 -13.73
CA ASN A 43 9.64 -2.68 -14.73
C ASN A 43 9.57 -3.27 -16.14
N SER A 44 8.84 -2.59 -17.02
CA SER A 44 8.72 -2.98 -18.44
C SER A 44 8.31 -4.44 -18.65
N ALA A 45 7.38 -4.95 -17.81
CA ALA A 45 6.86 -6.31 -17.93
C ALA A 45 6.28 -6.54 -19.34
N PRO A 46 6.59 -7.68 -20.01
CA PRO A 46 6.30 -7.87 -21.42
C PRO A 46 4.82 -7.72 -21.79
N ALA A 47 3.90 -8.30 -21.01
CA ALA A 47 2.47 -8.19 -21.29
C ALA A 47 1.97 -6.74 -21.10
N VAL A 48 2.49 -6.01 -20.11
CA VAL A 48 2.16 -4.60 -19.89
C VAL A 48 2.60 -3.76 -21.08
N VAL A 49 3.86 -3.90 -21.52
CA VAL A 49 4.41 -3.14 -22.66
C VAL A 49 3.64 -3.43 -23.94
N ALA A 50 3.38 -4.72 -24.24
CA ALA A 50 2.65 -5.12 -25.44
C ALA A 50 1.24 -4.53 -25.49
N ARG A 51 0.48 -4.61 -24.40
CA ARG A 51 -0.90 -4.08 -24.32
C ARG A 51 -0.93 -2.56 -24.40
N VAL A 52 -0.01 -1.85 -23.75
CA VAL A 52 0.10 -0.38 -23.84
C VAL A 52 0.43 0.06 -25.25
N ALA A 53 1.41 -0.60 -25.91
CA ALA A 53 1.79 -0.28 -27.29
C ALA A 53 0.63 -0.49 -28.28
N ALA A 54 -0.09 -1.60 -28.15
CA ALA A 54 -1.27 -1.88 -28.96
C ALA A 54 -2.39 -0.84 -28.74
N GLN A 55 -2.65 -0.46 -27.49
CA GLN A 55 -3.65 0.55 -27.18
C GLN A 55 -3.27 1.94 -27.68
N ALA A 56 -1.97 2.31 -27.59
CA ALA A 56 -1.49 3.61 -28.07
C ALA A 56 -1.69 3.81 -29.58
N GLN A 57 -1.70 2.72 -30.36
CA GLN A 57 -2.00 2.75 -31.81
C GLN A 57 -3.49 2.93 -32.12
N ARG A 58 -4.39 2.61 -31.16
CA ARG A 58 -5.84 2.75 -31.34
C ARG A 58 -6.31 4.15 -30.96
N PHE A 59 -6.14 4.55 -29.70
CA PHE A 59 -6.42 5.88 -29.16
C PHE A 59 -5.80 6.02 -27.76
N THR A 60 -5.45 7.26 -27.39
CA THR A 60 -4.82 7.54 -26.10
C THR A 60 -5.78 8.13 -25.07
N HIS A 61 -6.92 8.71 -25.52
CA HIS A 61 -7.93 9.29 -24.63
C HIS A 61 -9.23 9.59 -25.39
N THR A 62 -10.37 9.29 -24.73
CA THR A 62 -11.71 9.70 -25.20
C THR A 62 -12.58 10.25 -24.06
N CYS A 63 -12.11 10.23 -22.83
CA CYS A 63 -12.88 10.44 -21.59
C CYS A 63 -14.00 9.40 -21.42
N PHE A 64 -13.84 8.39 -20.56
CA PHE A 64 -14.81 7.30 -20.39
C PHE A 64 -16.25 7.80 -20.12
N LEU A 65 -16.39 8.92 -19.40
CA LEU A 65 -17.69 9.52 -19.10
C LEU A 65 -18.41 10.08 -20.35
N ALA A 66 -17.64 10.41 -21.40
CA ALA A 66 -18.18 10.91 -22.66
C ALA A 66 -18.31 9.83 -23.73
N THR A 67 -17.27 9.00 -23.87
CA THR A 67 -17.22 7.93 -24.88
C THR A 67 -16.57 6.69 -24.23
N PRO A 68 -17.39 5.77 -23.70
CA PRO A 68 -16.92 4.54 -23.04
C PRO A 68 -16.11 3.64 -23.98
N TYR A 69 -15.25 2.81 -23.38
CA TYR A 69 -14.40 1.82 -24.07
C TYR A 69 -14.22 0.54 -23.23
N GLU A 70 -13.94 -0.55 -23.92
CA GLU A 70 -13.93 -1.92 -23.37
C GLU A 70 -12.90 -2.10 -22.25
N GLN A 71 -11.68 -1.58 -22.40
CA GLN A 71 -10.59 -1.78 -21.42
C GLN A 71 -10.95 -1.31 -20.02
N TYR A 72 -11.75 -0.25 -19.90
CA TYR A 72 -12.25 0.21 -18.59
C TYR A 72 -13.18 -0.85 -17.97
N LEU A 73 -14.10 -1.40 -18.79
CA LEU A 73 -15.05 -2.41 -18.33
C LEU A 73 -14.33 -3.71 -17.94
N GLU A 74 -13.38 -4.18 -18.76
CA GLU A 74 -12.59 -5.39 -18.47
C GLU A 74 -11.81 -5.25 -17.14
N VAL A 75 -11.19 -4.10 -16.87
CA VAL A 75 -10.52 -3.83 -15.59
C VAL A 75 -11.52 -3.84 -14.44
N ALA A 76 -12.68 -3.18 -14.61
CA ALA A 76 -13.71 -3.12 -13.58
C ALA A 76 -14.29 -4.52 -13.28
N GLU A 77 -14.56 -5.31 -14.28
CA GLU A 77 -15.05 -6.70 -14.14
C GLU A 77 -14.00 -7.58 -13.44
N THR A 78 -12.73 -7.43 -13.81
CA THR A 78 -11.64 -8.18 -13.18
C THR A 78 -11.55 -7.82 -11.69
N LEU A 79 -11.55 -6.52 -11.34
CA LEU A 79 -11.53 -6.07 -9.96
C LEU A 79 -12.77 -6.54 -9.17
N ASN A 80 -13.96 -6.51 -9.77
CA ASN A 80 -15.18 -7.06 -9.15
C ASN A 80 -15.03 -8.56 -8.84
N ARG A 81 -14.37 -9.33 -9.72
CA ARG A 81 -14.16 -10.77 -9.57
C ARG A 81 -13.15 -11.11 -8.48
N ILE A 82 -12.00 -10.40 -8.44
CA ILE A 82 -10.90 -10.73 -7.53
C ILE A 82 -11.03 -10.09 -6.14
N THR A 83 -11.88 -9.08 -5.98
CA THR A 83 -12.11 -8.42 -4.68
C THR A 83 -12.88 -9.33 -3.72
N PRO A 84 -12.48 -9.44 -2.43
CA PRO A 84 -13.16 -10.29 -1.44
C PRO A 84 -14.67 -10.05 -1.30
N GLY A 85 -15.39 -11.11 -0.97
CA GLY A 85 -16.84 -11.13 -0.74
C GLY A 85 -17.66 -11.57 -1.97
N ASP A 86 -18.83 -12.19 -1.70
CA ASP A 86 -19.72 -12.76 -2.73
C ASP A 86 -20.86 -11.81 -3.14
N HIS A 87 -20.93 -10.62 -2.54
CA HIS A 87 -21.94 -9.61 -2.86
C HIS A 87 -21.68 -8.99 -4.25
N GLU A 88 -22.74 -8.44 -4.84
CA GLU A 88 -22.64 -7.68 -6.07
C GLU A 88 -21.76 -6.45 -5.88
N LYS A 89 -20.85 -6.21 -6.83
CA LYS A 89 -19.84 -5.14 -6.74
C LYS A 89 -19.91 -4.20 -7.93
N ARG A 90 -19.44 -2.98 -7.70
CA ARG A 90 -19.13 -1.98 -8.73
C ARG A 90 -17.70 -1.50 -8.55
N THR A 91 -17.08 -1.10 -9.67
CA THR A 91 -15.76 -0.49 -9.67
C THR A 91 -15.78 0.84 -10.41
N ALA A 92 -15.22 1.86 -9.77
CA ALA A 92 -14.91 3.15 -10.41
C ALA A 92 -13.39 3.35 -10.45
N LEU A 93 -12.87 3.78 -11.61
CA LEU A 93 -11.44 4.00 -11.82
C LEU A 93 -11.07 5.48 -11.61
N PHE A 94 -9.83 5.71 -11.15
CA PHE A 94 -9.22 7.01 -10.87
C PHE A 94 -7.74 6.99 -11.31
N ASN A 95 -6.98 8.05 -11.03
CA ASN A 95 -5.58 8.13 -11.45
C ASN A 95 -4.60 7.84 -10.31
N THR A 96 -4.95 8.17 -9.07
CA THR A 96 -4.04 8.06 -7.91
C THR A 96 -4.71 7.40 -6.71
N GLY A 97 -3.91 6.79 -5.83
CA GLY A 97 -4.43 6.25 -4.56
C GLY A 97 -5.13 7.30 -3.70
N ALA A 98 -4.64 8.54 -3.70
CA ALA A 98 -5.29 9.62 -2.99
C ALA A 98 -6.70 9.92 -3.54
N GLU A 99 -6.88 9.93 -4.88
CA GLU A 99 -8.20 10.07 -5.49
C GLU A 99 -9.12 8.90 -5.15
N ALA A 100 -8.60 7.67 -5.16
CA ALA A 100 -9.38 6.50 -4.77
C ALA A 100 -9.88 6.61 -3.32
N VAL A 101 -9.01 6.95 -2.38
CA VAL A 101 -9.41 7.13 -0.96
C VAL A 101 -10.38 8.29 -0.78
N GLU A 102 -10.16 9.45 -1.43
CA GLU A 102 -11.09 10.58 -1.42
C GLU A 102 -12.50 10.15 -1.90
N ASN A 103 -12.56 9.37 -2.99
CA ASN A 103 -13.82 8.91 -3.55
C ASN A 103 -14.46 7.78 -2.72
N ALA A 104 -13.67 6.89 -2.10
CA ALA A 104 -14.20 5.92 -1.14
C ALA A 104 -14.92 6.61 0.03
N VAL A 105 -14.33 7.68 0.58
CA VAL A 105 -14.99 8.52 1.60
C VAL A 105 -16.25 9.21 1.05
N LYS A 106 -16.23 9.70 -0.21
CA LYS A 106 -17.43 10.28 -0.84
C LYS A 106 -18.56 9.25 -0.93
N TYR A 107 -18.26 8.04 -1.42
CA TYR A 107 -19.24 6.95 -1.50
C TYR A 107 -19.80 6.63 -0.10
N ALA A 108 -18.94 6.48 0.90
CA ALA A 108 -19.35 6.17 2.26
C ALA A 108 -20.26 7.26 2.84
N ARG A 109 -19.92 8.53 2.68
CA ARG A 109 -20.74 9.65 3.17
C ARG A 109 -22.10 9.72 2.49
N VAL A 110 -22.17 9.51 1.19
CA VAL A 110 -23.44 9.53 0.45
C VAL A 110 -24.31 8.34 0.84
N ALA A 111 -23.75 7.14 0.90
CA ALA A 111 -24.50 5.92 1.22
C ALA A 111 -25.04 5.92 2.66
N THR A 112 -24.32 6.52 3.60
CA THR A 112 -24.72 6.54 5.03
C THR A 112 -25.40 7.84 5.46
N ALA A 113 -25.28 8.92 4.69
CA ALA A 113 -25.66 10.29 5.08
C ALA A 113 -24.96 10.77 6.39
N ARG A 114 -23.73 10.27 6.67
CA ARG A 114 -22.96 10.57 7.89
C ARG A 114 -21.67 11.29 7.52
N PRO A 115 -21.15 12.23 8.36
CA PRO A 115 -19.98 13.04 8.00
C PRO A 115 -18.64 12.47 8.47
N ALA A 116 -18.59 11.75 9.60
CA ALA A 116 -17.36 11.43 10.28
C ALA A 116 -16.63 10.23 9.65
N VAL A 117 -15.29 10.29 9.67
CA VAL A 117 -14.39 9.25 9.20
C VAL A 117 -13.42 8.90 10.32
N VAL A 118 -13.23 7.62 10.61
CA VAL A 118 -12.24 7.15 11.57
C VAL A 118 -11.08 6.51 10.82
N VAL A 119 -9.86 6.88 11.21
CA VAL A 119 -8.60 6.35 10.70
C VAL A 119 -7.71 5.91 11.86
N PHE A 120 -6.53 5.35 11.57
CA PHE A 120 -5.65 4.82 12.61
C PHE A 120 -4.33 5.59 12.72
N ASP A 121 -3.68 5.48 13.89
CA ASP A 121 -2.31 5.93 14.07
C ASP A 121 -1.37 5.23 13.07
N HIS A 122 -0.28 5.88 12.72
CA HIS A 122 0.70 5.44 11.72
C HIS A 122 0.21 5.37 10.27
N ALA A 123 -1.08 5.58 9.99
CA ALA A 123 -1.66 5.45 8.65
C ALA A 123 -1.13 6.48 7.65
N PHE A 124 -1.12 6.07 6.37
CA PHE A 124 -0.86 6.95 5.23
C PHE A 124 -1.88 6.70 4.12
N HIS A 125 -2.72 7.70 3.84
CA HIS A 125 -3.79 7.59 2.85
C HIS A 125 -3.62 8.53 1.65
N GLY A 126 -2.59 9.36 1.64
CA GLY A 126 -2.30 10.27 0.53
C GLY A 126 -1.88 11.69 0.95
N ARG A 127 -1.83 12.60 -0.05
CA ARG A 127 -1.35 13.98 0.11
C ARG A 127 -2.33 15.04 -0.39
N SER A 128 -3.55 14.68 -0.83
CA SER A 128 -4.64 15.63 -1.06
C SER A 128 -5.24 16.07 0.28
N LEU A 129 -6.08 17.10 0.32
CA LEU A 129 -6.51 17.70 1.59
C LEU A 129 -7.14 16.69 2.55
N MET A 130 -8.10 15.88 2.08
CA MET A 130 -8.77 14.88 2.93
C MET A 130 -7.80 13.75 3.30
N THR A 131 -7.10 13.16 2.34
CA THR A 131 -6.18 12.05 2.59
C THR A 131 -4.95 12.46 3.42
N MET A 132 -4.46 13.70 3.28
CA MET A 132 -3.43 14.26 4.14
C MET A 132 -3.92 14.43 5.58
N THR A 133 -5.19 14.81 5.76
CA THR A 133 -5.82 14.86 7.09
C THR A 133 -5.88 13.47 7.73
N MET A 134 -6.20 12.46 6.93
CA MET A 134 -6.26 11.06 7.34
C MET A 134 -4.87 10.47 7.62
N THR A 135 -3.81 10.98 6.97
CA THR A 135 -2.41 10.55 7.20
C THR A 135 -1.91 10.96 8.59
N ALA A 136 -1.22 10.05 9.29
CA ALA A 136 -0.82 10.27 10.70
C ALA A 136 0.43 11.14 10.85
N LYS A 137 1.50 10.84 10.09
CA LYS A 137 2.83 11.41 10.30
C LYS A 137 2.88 12.91 9.98
N GLN A 138 3.32 13.72 10.94
CA GLN A 138 3.41 15.17 10.76
C GLN A 138 4.47 15.55 9.71
N ALA A 139 5.72 15.19 9.93
CA ALA A 139 6.78 15.42 8.96
C ALA A 139 7.08 14.10 8.20
N PRO A 140 7.18 14.11 6.86
CA PRO A 140 7.12 15.28 5.99
C PRO A 140 5.72 15.64 5.47
N TYR A 141 4.64 14.95 5.88
CA TYR A 141 3.38 14.95 5.13
C TYR A 141 2.41 16.08 5.48
N ARG A 142 2.33 16.50 6.75
CA ARG A 142 1.29 17.42 7.25
C ARG A 142 1.79 18.79 7.71
N ARG A 143 3.05 18.84 8.15
CA ARG A 143 3.60 20.07 8.76
C ARG A 143 3.49 21.27 7.83
N GLY A 144 2.78 22.31 8.26
CA GLY A 144 2.63 23.57 7.53
C GLY A 144 1.58 23.58 6.42
N PHE A 145 0.83 22.49 6.20
CA PHE A 145 -0.18 22.38 5.13
C PHE A 145 -1.63 22.56 5.60
N GLY A 146 -1.86 22.88 6.89
CA GLY A 146 -3.21 23.17 7.38
C GLY A 146 -3.82 24.46 6.83
N PRO A 147 -5.15 24.69 7.01
CA PRO A 147 -6.06 23.91 7.83
C PRO A 147 -6.41 22.57 7.19
N PHE A 148 -6.74 21.58 8.04
CA PHE A 148 -7.10 20.23 7.61
C PHE A 148 -8.61 20.08 7.44
N ALA A 149 -9.04 18.99 6.76
CA ALA A 149 -10.45 18.66 6.58
C ALA A 149 -11.11 18.32 7.94
N PRO A 150 -12.36 18.75 8.18
CA PRO A 150 -13.10 18.40 9.40
C PRO A 150 -13.58 16.95 9.39
N GLU A 151 -14.07 16.49 10.55
CA GLU A 151 -14.71 15.19 10.76
C GLU A 151 -13.81 13.98 10.46
N VAL A 152 -12.52 14.10 10.76
CA VAL A 152 -11.55 12.99 10.70
C VAL A 152 -11.02 12.74 12.09
N TYR A 153 -11.28 11.54 12.60
CA TYR A 153 -10.92 11.09 13.93
C TYR A 153 -9.89 9.97 13.86
N ARG A 154 -9.03 9.87 14.87
CA ARG A 154 -7.90 8.95 14.85
C ARG A 154 -7.95 8.01 16.06
N ALA A 155 -7.98 6.70 15.78
CA ALA A 155 -7.88 5.64 16.77
C ALA A 155 -6.47 5.05 16.83
N PRO A 156 -6.07 4.42 17.92
CA PRO A 156 -4.80 3.70 18.00
C PRO A 156 -4.81 2.48 17.08
N MET A 157 -3.67 2.21 16.40
CA MET A 157 -3.45 0.99 15.64
C MET A 157 -2.90 -0.11 16.53
N ALA A 158 -3.41 -1.32 16.39
CA ALA A 158 -2.93 -2.49 17.12
C ALA A 158 -1.54 -2.92 16.63
N HIS A 159 -0.48 -2.24 17.07
CA HIS A 159 0.92 -2.50 16.72
C HIS A 159 1.58 -3.39 17.80
N PRO A 160 1.68 -4.72 17.61
CA PRO A 160 2.08 -5.64 18.69
C PRO A 160 3.45 -5.33 19.29
N TYR A 161 4.44 -5.06 18.44
CA TYR A 161 5.82 -4.81 18.89
C TYR A 161 5.97 -3.56 19.78
N ARG A 162 5.11 -2.56 19.58
CA ARG A 162 5.17 -1.28 20.31
C ARG A 162 4.02 -1.07 21.29
N TRP A 163 3.22 -2.12 21.55
CA TRP A 163 2.05 -1.96 22.41
C TRP A 163 2.45 -1.90 23.90
N PRO A 164 2.03 -0.86 24.65
CA PRO A 164 2.55 -0.64 26.01
C PRO A 164 2.23 -1.77 27.00
N SER A 165 1.09 -2.45 26.85
CA SER A 165 0.67 -3.56 27.75
C SER A 165 1.07 -4.96 27.25
N GLY A 166 1.98 -5.02 26.26
CA GLY A 166 2.44 -6.28 25.66
C GLY A 166 1.62 -6.69 24.44
N ALA A 167 2.25 -7.50 23.58
CA ALA A 167 1.68 -7.95 22.33
C ALA A 167 0.38 -8.76 22.50
N GLU A 168 0.29 -9.53 23.59
CA GLU A 168 -0.85 -10.38 23.93
C GLU A 168 -2.13 -9.59 24.24
N ASN A 169 -2.01 -8.38 24.75
CA ASN A 169 -3.12 -7.47 25.06
C ASN A 169 -3.46 -6.52 23.91
N CYS A 170 -2.58 -6.42 22.91
CA CYS A 170 -2.60 -5.39 21.89
C CYS A 170 -3.94 -5.32 21.14
N ALA A 171 -4.45 -6.44 20.63
CA ALA A 171 -5.70 -6.47 19.85
C ALA A 171 -6.90 -5.98 20.66
N SER A 172 -7.06 -6.52 21.89
CA SER A 172 -8.21 -6.19 22.75
C SER A 172 -8.15 -4.76 23.29
N ASP A 173 -6.95 -4.27 23.63
CA ASP A 173 -6.77 -2.93 24.16
C ASP A 173 -6.99 -1.87 23.08
N ALA A 174 -6.39 -2.05 21.90
CA ALA A 174 -6.58 -1.16 20.76
C ALA A 174 -8.04 -1.12 20.34
N PHE A 175 -8.70 -2.27 20.28
CA PHE A 175 -10.12 -2.35 19.96
C PHE A 175 -10.99 -1.63 21.00
N ARG A 176 -10.76 -1.80 22.31
CA ARG A 176 -11.51 -1.08 23.34
C ARG A 176 -11.37 0.43 23.20
N GLN A 177 -10.16 0.92 22.92
CA GLN A 177 -9.91 2.35 22.69
C GLN A 177 -10.62 2.85 21.43
N PHE A 178 -10.57 2.10 20.33
CA PHE A 178 -11.31 2.39 19.11
C PHE A 178 -12.83 2.44 19.37
N ALA A 179 -13.40 1.42 20.01
CA ALA A 179 -14.83 1.37 20.31
C ALA A 179 -15.26 2.53 21.22
N SER A 180 -14.44 2.85 22.25
CA SER A 180 -14.72 3.99 23.14
C SER A 180 -14.65 5.33 22.39
N LEU A 181 -13.72 5.52 21.45
CA LEU A 181 -13.67 6.71 20.61
C LEU A 181 -14.98 6.86 19.81
N VAL A 182 -15.41 5.79 19.15
CA VAL A 182 -16.61 5.82 18.32
C VAL A 182 -17.88 6.01 19.15
N ASP A 183 -18.08 5.20 20.21
CA ASP A 183 -19.33 5.20 20.97
C ASP A 183 -19.48 6.42 21.90
N ASN A 184 -18.36 6.92 22.50
CA ASN A 184 -18.42 7.92 23.56
C ASN A 184 -17.96 9.33 23.16
N GLN A 185 -17.19 9.48 22.07
CA GLN A 185 -16.63 10.78 21.68
C GLN A 185 -17.19 11.30 20.37
N ILE A 186 -17.52 10.41 19.41
CA ILE A 186 -18.01 10.80 18.08
C ILE A 186 -19.53 10.60 18.01
N GLY A 187 -20.04 9.47 18.49
CA GLY A 187 -21.37 8.93 18.22
C GLY A 187 -21.36 8.05 16.96
N ALA A 188 -21.67 6.76 17.13
CA ALA A 188 -21.60 5.79 16.01
C ALA A 188 -22.53 6.18 14.83
N GLU A 189 -23.62 6.87 15.12
CA GLU A 189 -24.59 7.38 14.15
C GLU A 189 -24.02 8.51 13.27
N ALA A 190 -22.91 9.15 13.66
CA ALA A 190 -22.23 10.18 12.86
C ALA A 190 -21.12 9.59 11.98
N VAL A 191 -20.67 8.34 12.23
CA VAL A 191 -19.55 7.75 11.51
C VAL A 191 -20.00 7.13 10.20
N ALA A 192 -19.50 7.66 9.08
CA ALA A 192 -19.73 7.14 7.74
C ALA A 192 -18.91 5.87 7.49
N CYS A 193 -17.62 5.94 7.79
CA CYS A 193 -16.70 4.82 7.54
C CYS A 193 -15.50 4.83 8.47
N VAL A 194 -14.93 3.65 8.59
CA VAL A 194 -13.58 3.40 9.12
C VAL A 194 -12.68 3.08 7.94
N VAL A 195 -11.54 3.77 7.81
CA VAL A 195 -10.55 3.53 6.77
C VAL A 195 -9.30 2.94 7.39
N VAL A 196 -8.88 1.77 6.90
CA VAL A 196 -7.72 1.05 7.44
C VAL A 196 -6.87 0.45 6.33
N GLU A 197 -5.55 0.56 6.47
CA GLU A 197 -4.62 -0.27 5.70
C GLU A 197 -4.54 -1.66 6.39
N PRO A 198 -4.81 -2.77 5.72
CA PRO A 198 -4.69 -4.11 6.33
C PRO A 198 -3.27 -4.41 6.83
N ILE A 199 -2.26 -3.86 6.16
CA ILE A 199 -0.88 -3.71 6.64
C ILE A 199 -0.48 -2.27 6.37
N GLN A 200 -0.10 -1.52 7.39
CA GLN A 200 0.23 -0.10 7.24
C GLN A 200 1.58 0.10 6.54
N GLY A 201 1.55 0.63 5.32
CA GLY A 201 2.73 0.78 4.47
C GLY A 201 3.76 1.77 5.02
N GLU A 202 3.49 3.07 4.91
CA GLU A 202 4.39 4.14 5.33
C GLU A 202 4.60 4.19 6.85
N GLY A 203 3.66 3.62 7.62
CA GLY A 203 3.77 3.43 9.07
C GLY A 203 4.89 2.47 9.47
N GLY A 204 5.41 1.66 8.55
CA GLY A 204 6.51 0.72 8.77
C GLY A 204 6.11 -0.75 8.61
N PHE A 205 5.24 -1.06 7.67
CA PHE A 205 4.69 -2.40 7.41
C PHE A 205 4.09 -3.04 8.67
N ILE A 206 3.34 -2.22 9.42
CA ILE A 206 2.69 -2.69 10.65
C ILE A 206 1.61 -3.70 10.28
N VAL A 207 1.83 -4.95 10.65
CA VAL A 207 0.82 -6.00 10.63
C VAL A 207 0.04 -5.90 11.94
N PRO A 208 -1.27 -5.65 11.90
CA PRO A 208 -2.07 -5.55 13.12
C PRO A 208 -2.05 -6.83 13.94
N ALA A 209 -2.24 -6.70 15.24
CA ALA A 209 -2.39 -7.86 16.13
C ALA A 209 -3.54 -8.76 15.64
N PRO A 210 -3.35 -10.09 15.62
CA PRO A 210 -4.36 -11.04 15.13
C PRO A 210 -5.74 -10.81 15.76
N GLY A 211 -6.78 -10.81 14.94
CA GLY A 211 -8.17 -10.61 15.35
C GLY A 211 -8.59 -9.14 15.51
N PHE A 212 -7.67 -8.17 15.51
CA PHE A 212 -8.02 -6.75 15.64
C PHE A 212 -8.92 -6.28 14.50
N LEU A 213 -8.54 -6.55 13.25
CA LEU A 213 -9.32 -6.14 12.08
C LEU A 213 -10.71 -6.81 12.04
N ALA A 214 -10.79 -8.07 12.45
CA ALA A 214 -12.07 -8.77 12.56
C ALA A 214 -13.00 -8.10 13.58
N MET A 215 -12.49 -7.74 14.77
CA MET A 215 -13.25 -7.02 15.79
C MET A 215 -13.73 -5.65 15.27
N VAL A 216 -12.88 -4.92 14.55
CA VAL A 216 -13.26 -3.63 13.93
C VAL A 216 -14.36 -3.83 12.88
N ALA A 217 -14.23 -4.85 12.02
CA ALA A 217 -15.20 -5.16 10.98
C ALA A 217 -16.58 -5.51 11.57
N ASP A 218 -16.61 -6.36 12.60
CA ASP A 218 -17.84 -6.77 13.28
C ASP A 218 -18.50 -5.58 13.99
N PHE A 219 -17.71 -4.73 14.64
CA PHE A 219 -18.17 -3.50 15.26
C PHE A 219 -18.82 -2.54 14.25
N CYS A 220 -18.17 -2.33 13.10
CA CYS A 220 -18.66 -1.49 12.02
C CYS A 220 -19.98 -2.03 11.47
N ARG A 221 -20.02 -3.33 11.16
CA ARG A 221 -21.21 -4.02 10.64
C ARG A 221 -22.41 -3.87 11.60
N ALA A 222 -22.21 -4.07 12.88
CA ALA A 222 -23.27 -3.97 13.89
C ALA A 222 -23.87 -2.55 14.00
N ARG A 223 -23.15 -1.52 13.55
CA ARG A 223 -23.55 -0.10 13.65
C ARG A 223 -23.87 0.56 12.29
N GLY A 224 -23.82 -0.22 11.21
CA GLY A 224 -24.00 0.31 9.85
C GLY A 224 -22.92 1.34 9.47
N ILE A 225 -21.72 1.20 10.00
CA ILE A 225 -20.52 1.94 9.62
C ILE A 225 -19.84 1.17 8.49
N LEU A 226 -19.44 1.83 7.40
CA LEU A 226 -18.78 1.16 6.31
C LEU A 226 -17.29 0.94 6.61
N LEU A 227 -16.78 -0.24 6.28
CA LEU A 227 -15.36 -0.55 6.36
C LEU A 227 -14.70 -0.35 5.00
N VAL A 228 -13.72 0.54 4.94
CA VAL A 228 -12.89 0.80 3.76
C VAL A 228 -11.50 0.22 3.99
N ALA A 229 -11.11 -0.78 3.21
CA ALA A 229 -9.74 -1.26 3.19
C ALA A 229 -8.92 -0.47 2.17
N ASP A 230 -7.91 0.24 2.65
CA ASP A 230 -6.93 0.90 1.80
C ASP A 230 -5.83 -0.11 1.41
N GLU A 231 -6.02 -0.74 0.27
CA GLU A 231 -5.12 -1.74 -0.31
C GLU A 231 -4.19 -1.14 -1.39
N VAL A 232 -4.03 0.18 -1.38
CA VAL A 232 -3.18 0.89 -2.35
C VAL A 232 -1.75 0.36 -2.36
N GLN A 233 -1.20 -0.06 -1.21
CA GLN A 233 0.16 -0.61 -1.13
C GLN A 233 0.19 -2.13 -0.95
N THR A 234 -0.84 -2.72 -0.39
CA THR A 234 -0.90 -4.13 0.00
C THR A 234 -1.55 -5.03 -1.05
N GLY A 235 -2.38 -4.47 -1.92
CA GLY A 235 -3.10 -5.20 -2.95
C GLY A 235 -2.25 -5.61 -4.15
N ILE A 236 -2.90 -6.26 -5.10
CA ILE A 236 -2.35 -6.68 -6.39
C ILE A 236 -1.10 -7.56 -6.20
N ALA A 237 -1.30 -8.74 -5.65
CA ALA A 237 -0.32 -9.82 -5.42
C ALA A 237 0.80 -9.52 -4.39
N ARG A 238 0.97 -8.28 -3.93
CA ARG A 238 2.12 -7.88 -3.11
C ARG A 238 2.33 -8.74 -1.86
N THR A 239 1.26 -9.18 -1.22
CA THR A 239 1.31 -9.95 0.04
C THR A 239 1.14 -11.47 -0.14
N GLY A 240 1.12 -11.97 -1.38
CA GLY A 240 0.88 -13.39 -1.68
C GLY A 240 -0.61 -13.74 -1.82
N ALA A 241 -1.49 -12.75 -1.80
CA ALA A 241 -2.90 -12.81 -2.13
C ALA A 241 -3.24 -11.65 -3.07
N TRP A 242 -4.42 -11.64 -3.71
CA TRP A 242 -4.84 -10.49 -4.49
C TRP A 242 -4.95 -9.24 -3.62
N PHE A 243 -5.46 -9.41 -2.38
CA PHE A 243 -5.61 -8.35 -1.38
C PHE A 243 -5.16 -8.85 0.00
N ALA A 244 -4.52 -8.00 0.79
CA ALA A 244 -4.09 -8.38 2.13
C ALA A 244 -5.27 -8.66 3.08
N SER A 245 -6.44 -8.12 2.80
CA SER A 245 -7.69 -8.41 3.51
C SER A 245 -8.02 -9.91 3.55
N GLU A 246 -7.62 -10.68 2.53
CA GLU A 246 -7.85 -12.13 2.45
C GLU A 246 -7.14 -12.90 3.57
N HIS A 247 -5.98 -12.43 4.05
CA HIS A 247 -5.23 -13.09 5.12
C HIS A 247 -5.98 -13.12 6.46
N GLU A 248 -6.86 -12.15 6.70
CA GLU A 248 -7.69 -12.05 7.90
C GLU A 248 -9.16 -12.40 7.62
N GLN A 249 -9.46 -12.95 6.42
CA GLN A 249 -10.82 -13.25 5.95
C GLN A 249 -11.75 -12.02 6.02
N LEU A 250 -11.17 -10.85 5.83
CA LEU A 250 -11.88 -9.59 5.91
C LEU A 250 -12.65 -9.35 4.60
N VAL A 251 -13.92 -8.98 4.72
CA VAL A 251 -14.77 -8.56 3.60
C VAL A 251 -15.16 -7.10 3.81
N PRO A 252 -14.34 -6.15 3.29
CA PRO A 252 -14.65 -4.72 3.38
C PRO A 252 -15.86 -4.33 2.53
N ASP A 253 -16.53 -3.24 2.89
CA ASP A 253 -17.59 -2.66 2.06
C ASP A 253 -17.03 -1.97 0.82
N LEU A 254 -15.87 -1.34 0.95
CA LEU A 254 -15.10 -0.69 -0.12
C LEU A 254 -13.62 -1.07 -0.02
N ILE A 255 -12.97 -1.24 -1.17
CA ILE A 255 -11.51 -1.43 -1.28
C ILE A 255 -10.95 -0.36 -2.22
N THR A 256 -9.84 0.28 -1.83
CA THR A 256 -9.08 1.16 -2.71
C THR A 256 -7.83 0.47 -3.21
N THR A 257 -7.55 0.57 -4.51
CA THR A 257 -6.35 0.02 -5.16
C THR A 257 -5.66 1.08 -6.01
N ALA A 258 -4.33 0.99 -6.13
CA ALA A 258 -3.50 1.79 -7.03
C ALA A 258 -2.13 1.12 -7.20
N LYS A 259 -1.05 1.91 -7.25
CA LYS A 259 0.37 1.42 -7.29
C LYS A 259 0.57 0.23 -8.23
N GLY A 260 0.59 -1.00 -7.70
CA GLY A 260 0.80 -2.22 -8.47
C GLY A 260 -0.24 -2.51 -9.56
N LEU A 261 -1.37 -1.80 -9.57
CA LEU A 261 -2.51 -2.07 -10.45
C LEU A 261 -2.17 -1.94 -11.93
N ALA A 262 -1.32 -1.00 -12.33
CA ALA A 262 -1.05 -0.71 -13.75
C ALA A 262 0.44 -0.68 -14.10
N GLY A 263 1.28 -1.43 -13.38
CA GLY A 263 2.68 -1.71 -13.75
C GLY A 263 3.56 -0.47 -13.98
N GLY A 264 3.24 0.65 -13.34
CA GLY A 264 3.97 1.91 -13.46
C GLY A 264 3.14 3.07 -14.02
N LEU A 265 2.01 2.81 -14.69
CA LEU A 265 1.13 3.84 -15.20
C LEU A 265 0.14 4.31 -14.12
N PRO A 266 -0.29 5.60 -14.13
CA PRO A 266 -1.27 6.12 -13.17
C PRO A 266 -2.64 5.46 -13.36
N LEU A 267 -3.04 4.65 -12.38
CA LEU A 267 -4.38 4.07 -12.27
C LEU A 267 -4.68 3.77 -10.81
N ALA A 268 -5.92 4.02 -10.41
CA ALA A 268 -6.44 3.65 -9.12
C ALA A 268 -7.92 3.23 -9.26
N ALA A 269 -8.43 2.53 -8.27
CA ALA A 269 -9.82 2.10 -8.26
C ALA A 269 -10.43 2.16 -6.86
N VAL A 270 -11.75 2.33 -6.82
CA VAL A 270 -12.61 1.97 -5.70
C VAL A 270 -13.49 0.84 -6.19
N THR A 271 -13.40 -0.31 -5.53
CA THR A 271 -14.29 -1.46 -5.75
C THR A 271 -15.07 -1.72 -4.47
N GLY A 272 -16.37 -1.88 -4.57
CA GLY A 272 -17.17 -2.11 -3.38
C GLY A 272 -18.58 -2.60 -3.66
N ARG A 273 -19.34 -2.76 -2.57
CA ARG A 273 -20.74 -3.19 -2.61
C ARG A 273 -21.55 -2.32 -3.56
N ALA A 274 -22.35 -2.97 -4.43
CA ALA A 274 -23.15 -2.27 -5.42
C ALA A 274 -24.11 -1.24 -4.80
N ASP A 275 -24.77 -1.58 -3.68
CA ASP A 275 -25.69 -0.69 -2.99
C ASP A 275 -25.00 0.57 -2.41
N VAL A 276 -23.73 0.47 -2.02
CA VAL A 276 -22.90 1.60 -1.54
C VAL A 276 -22.44 2.46 -2.71
N MET A 277 -21.93 1.82 -3.77
CA MET A 277 -21.40 2.51 -4.94
C MET A 277 -22.49 3.20 -5.75
N ASP A 278 -23.67 2.58 -5.89
CA ASP A 278 -24.84 3.10 -6.61
C ASP A 278 -25.59 4.20 -5.84
N ALA A 279 -25.25 4.47 -4.57
CA ALA A 279 -25.82 5.58 -3.80
C ALA A 279 -25.39 6.97 -4.32
N ALA A 280 -24.28 7.06 -5.05
CA ALA A 280 -23.84 8.32 -5.63
C ALA A 280 -24.71 8.69 -6.84
N HIS A 281 -25.16 9.96 -6.88
CA HIS A 281 -25.98 10.47 -7.99
C HIS A 281 -25.19 10.52 -9.29
N PRO A 282 -25.84 10.40 -10.47
CA PRO A 282 -25.19 10.51 -11.76
C PRO A 282 -24.36 11.80 -11.90
N GLY A 283 -23.11 11.66 -12.37
CA GLY A 283 -22.17 12.78 -12.51
C GLY A 283 -21.47 13.22 -11.22
N GLY A 284 -21.81 12.61 -10.08
CA GLY A 284 -21.16 12.91 -8.79
C GLY A 284 -19.75 12.34 -8.63
N ILE A 285 -19.42 11.33 -9.43
CA ILE A 285 -18.12 10.61 -9.41
C ILE A 285 -17.52 10.61 -10.80
N GLY A 286 -16.21 10.77 -10.89
CA GLY A 286 -15.47 10.70 -12.14
C GLY A 286 -14.29 11.66 -12.21
N GLY A 287 -13.68 11.73 -13.38
CA GLY A 287 -12.56 12.62 -13.69
C GLY A 287 -12.19 12.48 -15.17
N THR A 288 -11.70 13.55 -15.79
CA THR A 288 -11.37 13.58 -17.21
C THR A 288 -10.42 12.47 -17.64
N PHE A 289 -9.40 12.17 -16.81
CA PHE A 289 -8.38 11.14 -17.08
C PHE A 289 -8.62 9.83 -16.35
N SER A 290 -9.68 9.75 -15.55
CA SER A 290 -9.98 8.55 -14.74
C SER A 290 -10.20 7.34 -15.65
N GLY A 291 -9.46 6.25 -15.33
CA GLY A 291 -9.48 5.05 -16.15
C GLY A 291 -8.87 5.25 -17.54
N ASN A 292 -7.78 6.04 -17.67
CA ASN A 292 -7.11 6.26 -18.95
C ASN A 292 -6.90 4.96 -19.74
N PRO A 293 -7.19 4.92 -21.07
CA PRO A 293 -7.13 3.68 -21.87
C PRO A 293 -5.78 2.99 -21.83
N LEU A 294 -4.66 3.74 -21.82
CA LEU A 294 -3.32 3.16 -21.73
C LEU A 294 -3.09 2.53 -20.36
N SER A 295 -3.56 3.19 -19.29
CA SER A 295 -3.45 2.66 -17.93
C SER A 295 -4.36 1.43 -17.72
N CYS A 296 -5.55 1.40 -18.32
CA CYS A 296 -6.41 0.22 -18.31
C CYS A 296 -5.75 -0.94 -19.07
N ALA A 297 -5.19 -0.70 -20.25
CA ALA A 297 -4.45 -1.70 -21.01
C ALA A 297 -3.25 -2.25 -20.21
N ALA A 298 -2.53 -1.37 -19.49
CA ALA A 298 -1.45 -1.75 -18.59
C ALA A 298 -1.94 -2.66 -17.46
N ALA A 299 -3.08 -2.31 -16.82
CA ALA A 299 -3.65 -3.12 -15.74
C ALA A 299 -4.04 -4.52 -16.20
N LEU A 300 -4.63 -4.65 -17.40
CA LEU A 300 -4.91 -5.96 -18.00
C LEU A 300 -3.62 -6.77 -18.24
N GLY A 301 -2.52 -6.10 -18.61
CA GLY A 301 -1.20 -6.74 -18.70
C GLY A 301 -0.66 -7.16 -17.32
N VAL A 302 -0.89 -6.38 -16.27
CA VAL A 302 -0.51 -6.75 -14.90
C VAL A 302 -1.26 -8.01 -14.43
N PHE A 303 -2.58 -8.09 -14.66
CA PHE A 303 -3.35 -9.28 -14.30
C PHE A 303 -2.86 -10.52 -15.07
N GLU A 304 -2.55 -10.39 -16.36
CA GLU A 304 -1.97 -11.45 -17.18
C GLU A 304 -0.62 -11.94 -16.64
N GLU A 305 0.30 -11.02 -16.29
CA GLU A 305 1.60 -11.38 -15.70
C GLU A 305 1.42 -12.14 -14.37
N ILE A 306 0.51 -11.66 -13.49
CA ILE A 306 0.26 -12.30 -12.19
C ILE A 306 -0.27 -13.72 -12.36
N GLU A 307 -1.27 -13.92 -13.25
CA GLU A 307 -1.90 -15.22 -13.47
C GLU A 307 -0.95 -16.18 -14.23
N THR A 308 -0.26 -15.70 -15.28
CA THR A 308 0.62 -16.53 -16.11
C THR A 308 1.84 -17.04 -15.34
N HIS A 309 2.40 -16.22 -14.45
CA HIS A 309 3.63 -16.54 -13.73
C HIS A 309 3.41 -16.94 -12.28
N ASP A 310 2.16 -17.18 -11.86
CA ASP A 310 1.81 -17.54 -10.48
C ASP A 310 2.45 -16.60 -9.43
N LEU A 311 2.34 -15.28 -9.68
CA LEU A 311 3.03 -14.29 -8.86
C LEU A 311 2.47 -14.19 -7.44
N LEU A 312 1.27 -14.71 -7.16
CA LEU A 312 0.77 -14.84 -5.78
C LEU A 312 1.67 -15.78 -4.98
N ARG A 313 1.92 -16.97 -5.50
CA ARG A 313 2.83 -17.93 -4.88
C ARG A 313 4.25 -17.39 -4.83
N ARG A 314 4.71 -16.79 -5.92
CA ARG A 314 6.03 -16.16 -5.99
C ARG A 314 6.25 -15.12 -4.88
N ALA A 315 5.26 -14.30 -4.58
CA ALA A 315 5.33 -13.33 -3.47
C ALA A 315 5.51 -14.01 -2.11
N ALA A 316 4.82 -15.12 -1.87
CA ALA A 316 4.98 -15.90 -0.63
C ALA A 316 6.40 -16.49 -0.53
N ASP A 317 6.90 -17.11 -1.60
CA ASP A 317 8.25 -17.72 -1.63
C ASP A 317 9.35 -16.66 -1.38
N MET A 318 9.25 -15.48 -2.03
CA MET A 318 10.16 -14.36 -1.80
C MET A 318 10.08 -13.84 -0.36
N GLY A 319 8.88 -13.78 0.21
CA GLY A 319 8.66 -13.37 1.60
C GLY A 319 9.39 -14.29 2.58
N GLU A 320 9.30 -15.60 2.38
CA GLU A 320 10.02 -16.57 3.22
C GLU A 320 11.55 -16.44 3.09
N MET A 321 12.06 -16.11 1.90
CA MET A 321 13.48 -15.86 1.69
C MET A 321 13.92 -14.60 2.46
N LEU A 322 13.19 -13.50 2.34
CA LEU A 322 13.43 -12.25 3.06
C LEU A 322 13.38 -12.43 4.57
N LEU A 323 12.34 -13.11 5.08
CA LEU A 323 12.17 -13.36 6.52
C LEU A 323 13.33 -14.19 7.09
N ARG A 324 13.76 -15.24 6.38
CA ARG A 324 14.89 -16.08 6.77
C ARG A 324 16.18 -15.28 6.86
N GLU A 325 16.45 -14.45 5.86
CA GLU A 325 17.64 -13.60 5.84
C GLU A 325 17.63 -12.59 6.99
N MET A 326 16.51 -11.87 7.19
CA MET A 326 16.40 -10.89 8.27
C MET A 326 16.56 -11.53 9.66
N ARG A 327 16.01 -12.73 9.87
CA ARG A 327 16.22 -13.48 11.13
C ARG A 327 17.69 -13.84 11.35
N GLY A 328 18.40 -14.25 10.29
CA GLY A 328 19.84 -14.50 10.34
C GLY A 328 20.63 -13.26 10.74
N ILE A 329 20.40 -12.14 10.07
CA ILE A 329 21.03 -10.85 10.39
C ILE A 329 20.69 -10.39 11.82
N SER A 330 19.44 -10.53 12.25
CA SER A 330 19.02 -10.19 13.62
C SER A 330 19.80 -10.97 14.67
N ALA A 331 19.96 -12.28 14.46
CA ALA A 331 20.70 -13.14 15.38
C ALA A 331 22.22 -12.80 15.42
N GLU A 332 22.79 -12.37 14.28
CA GLU A 332 24.20 -12.01 14.18
C GLU A 332 24.51 -10.65 14.82
N THR A 333 23.61 -9.66 14.69
CA THR A 333 23.94 -8.26 14.97
C THR A 333 23.20 -7.65 16.17
N GLY A 334 22.03 -8.19 16.53
CA GLY A 334 21.17 -7.61 17.57
C GLY A 334 20.60 -6.23 17.24
N LEU A 335 20.73 -5.76 15.97
CA LEU A 335 20.26 -4.45 15.52
C LEU A 335 18.78 -4.43 15.15
N ILE A 336 18.16 -5.58 14.90
CA ILE A 336 16.77 -5.71 14.49
C ILE A 336 15.91 -6.10 15.70
N GLY A 337 15.00 -5.22 16.09
CA GLY A 337 14.07 -5.44 17.18
C GLY A 337 12.80 -6.18 16.76
N ASP A 338 12.36 -5.97 15.51
CA ASP A 338 11.17 -6.64 14.98
C ASP A 338 11.29 -6.89 13.47
N ILE A 339 10.79 -8.05 13.03
CA ILE A 339 10.70 -8.45 11.63
C ILE A 339 9.25 -8.81 11.35
N ARG A 340 8.62 -8.13 10.40
CA ARG A 340 7.18 -8.29 10.12
C ARG A 340 6.87 -8.14 8.64
N GLY A 341 5.67 -8.55 8.26
CA GLY A 341 5.14 -8.44 6.90
C GLY A 341 4.46 -9.71 6.42
N ARG A 342 4.02 -9.72 5.17
CA ARG A 342 3.41 -10.86 4.49
C ARG A 342 3.81 -10.86 3.03
N GLY A 343 4.05 -12.04 2.46
CA GLY A 343 4.52 -12.17 1.08
C GLY A 343 5.75 -11.31 0.83
N ALA A 344 5.84 -10.68 -0.34
CA ALA A 344 6.97 -9.83 -0.71
C ALA A 344 6.85 -8.38 -0.16
N MET A 345 6.22 -8.20 0.99
CA MET A 345 6.11 -6.95 1.74
C MET A 345 6.67 -7.17 3.14
N ILE A 346 7.99 -7.11 3.29
CA ILE A 346 8.71 -7.41 4.55
C ILE A 346 9.41 -6.16 5.06
N ALA A 347 9.44 -6.01 6.38
CA ALA A 347 10.15 -4.94 7.07
C ALA A 347 11.02 -5.46 8.21
N ALA A 348 12.15 -4.78 8.43
CA ALA A 348 12.99 -4.91 9.61
C ALA A 348 13.04 -3.58 10.36
N GLU A 349 12.60 -3.58 11.61
CA GLU A 349 12.64 -2.39 12.48
C GLU A 349 13.92 -2.38 13.29
N LEU A 350 14.75 -1.35 13.09
CA LEU A 350 16.05 -1.23 13.72
C LEU A 350 15.97 -0.53 15.06
N VAL A 351 16.70 -1.07 16.01
CA VAL A 351 16.80 -0.56 17.39
C VAL A 351 18.25 -0.40 17.82
N VAL A 352 18.47 0.40 18.83
CA VAL A 352 19.76 0.46 19.51
C VAL A 352 19.98 -0.87 20.23
N PRO A 353 21.10 -1.59 20.01
CA PRO A 353 21.33 -2.91 20.60
C PRO A 353 21.06 -2.96 22.11
N GLY A 354 20.33 -3.98 22.53
CA GLY A 354 19.94 -4.17 23.93
C GLY A 354 18.80 -3.28 24.43
N THR A 355 18.16 -2.52 23.55
CA THR A 355 17.01 -1.66 23.86
C THR A 355 15.91 -1.81 22.81
N ASP A 356 14.75 -1.16 23.02
CA ASP A 356 13.68 -0.99 22.05
C ASP A 356 13.70 0.40 21.37
N SER A 357 14.71 1.22 21.66
CA SER A 357 14.85 2.58 21.14
C SER A 357 15.11 2.60 19.63
N PRO A 358 14.33 3.38 18.84
CA PRO A 358 14.49 3.43 17.39
C PRO A 358 15.90 3.86 16.96
N ASN A 359 16.51 3.12 16.02
CA ASN A 359 17.84 3.43 15.49
C ASN A 359 17.75 3.92 14.03
N ARG A 360 17.42 5.19 13.85
CA ARG A 360 17.35 5.83 12.53
C ARG A 360 18.72 5.98 11.87
N GLU A 361 19.78 6.15 12.67
CA GLU A 361 21.13 6.33 12.15
C GLU A 361 21.63 5.07 11.42
N ALA A 362 21.45 3.91 12.04
CA ALA A 362 21.76 2.63 11.41
C ALA A 362 21.01 2.45 10.08
N VAL A 363 19.73 2.81 10.01
CA VAL A 363 18.98 2.78 8.74
C VAL A 363 19.65 3.66 7.69
N THR A 364 20.06 4.88 8.03
CA THR A 364 20.69 5.80 7.09
C THR A 364 22.02 5.24 6.55
N GLN A 365 22.83 4.63 7.43
CA GLN A 365 24.10 4.02 7.06
C GLN A 365 23.91 2.78 6.16
N ILE A 366 22.94 1.91 6.50
CA ILE A 366 22.59 0.73 5.68
C ILE A 366 22.12 1.16 4.28
N LEU A 367 21.19 2.13 4.20
CA LEU A 367 20.70 2.62 2.91
C LEU A 367 21.82 3.15 2.03
N LYS A 368 22.76 3.91 2.62
CA LYS A 368 23.91 4.42 1.89
C LYS A 368 24.84 3.29 1.43
N TYR A 369 25.18 2.35 2.31
CA TYR A 369 26.02 1.21 1.96
C TYR A 369 25.40 0.38 0.82
N CYS A 370 24.13 0.04 0.93
CA CYS A 370 23.42 -0.70 -0.11
C CYS A 370 23.47 0.02 -1.45
N GLN A 371 23.18 1.33 -1.47
CA GLN A 371 23.23 2.12 -2.69
C GLN A 371 24.64 2.18 -3.29
N ASP A 372 25.67 2.41 -2.48
CA ASP A 372 27.06 2.44 -2.92
C ASP A 372 27.52 1.08 -3.49
N ASN A 373 26.81 -0.01 -3.15
CA ASN A 373 27.08 -1.38 -3.62
C ASN A 373 25.97 -1.94 -4.55
N GLY A 374 25.24 -1.07 -5.24
CA GLY A 374 24.32 -1.46 -6.31
C GLY A 374 22.98 -2.06 -5.85
N VAL A 375 22.51 -1.74 -4.63
CA VAL A 375 21.20 -2.19 -4.13
C VAL A 375 20.37 -1.02 -3.64
N LEU A 376 19.14 -0.90 -4.12
CA LEU A 376 18.19 0.13 -3.68
C LEU A 376 17.23 -0.44 -2.64
N VAL A 377 17.30 0.08 -1.42
CA VAL A 377 16.40 -0.23 -0.31
C VAL A 377 15.70 1.05 0.13
N LEU A 378 14.52 0.93 0.69
CA LEU A 378 13.72 2.06 1.17
C LEU A 378 13.54 2.02 2.69
N SER A 379 13.36 3.20 3.29
CA SER A 379 12.97 3.31 4.69
C SER A 379 11.50 3.67 4.87
N ALA A 380 10.96 3.35 6.03
CA ALA A 380 9.60 3.68 6.47
C ALA A 380 9.55 3.88 7.99
N GLY A 381 8.33 3.91 8.52
CA GLY A 381 8.08 3.98 9.96
C GLY A 381 7.97 5.41 10.50
N THR A 382 7.22 5.53 11.57
CA THR A 382 6.99 6.81 12.26
C THR A 382 8.30 7.45 12.70
N TYR A 383 9.25 6.63 13.15
CA TYR A 383 10.55 7.08 13.64
C TYR A 383 11.65 7.06 12.57
N GLY A 384 11.35 6.54 11.34
CA GLY A 384 12.32 6.43 10.26
C GLY A 384 13.40 5.35 10.50
N ASN A 385 13.10 4.37 11.33
CA ASN A 385 13.99 3.29 11.74
C ASN A 385 13.63 1.92 11.14
N VAL A 386 12.81 1.90 10.10
CA VAL A 386 12.34 0.67 9.44
C VAL A 386 12.95 0.58 8.04
N LEU A 387 13.66 -0.50 7.74
CA LEU A 387 13.98 -0.92 6.37
C LEU A 387 12.79 -1.68 5.80
N ARG A 388 12.39 -1.36 4.57
CA ARG A 388 11.29 -2.03 3.88
C ARG A 388 11.72 -2.65 2.56
N PHE A 389 11.27 -3.85 2.32
CA PHE A 389 11.59 -4.65 1.15
C PHE A 389 10.32 -4.91 0.35
N LEU A 390 10.36 -4.49 -0.91
CA LEU A 390 9.28 -4.57 -1.88
C LEU A 390 9.85 -5.00 -3.24
N PRO A 391 10.61 -6.11 -3.34
CA PRO A 391 11.19 -6.51 -4.62
C PRO A 391 10.09 -6.72 -5.67
N PRO A 392 10.35 -6.46 -6.95
CA PRO A 392 9.47 -6.89 -8.02
C PRO A 392 9.29 -8.41 -7.99
N LEU A 393 8.06 -8.90 -8.15
CA LEU A 393 7.78 -10.35 -8.04
C LEU A 393 8.42 -11.15 -9.17
N SER A 394 8.76 -10.50 -10.29
CA SER A 394 9.49 -11.09 -11.41
C SER A 394 11.01 -11.14 -11.20
N MET A 395 11.55 -10.62 -10.09
CA MET A 395 12.99 -10.67 -9.81
C MET A 395 13.46 -12.13 -9.64
N PRO A 396 14.49 -12.59 -10.40
CA PRO A 396 15.08 -13.93 -10.21
C PRO A 396 15.65 -14.12 -8.79
N ASP A 397 15.65 -15.39 -8.32
CA ASP A 397 16.17 -15.72 -6.98
C ASP A 397 17.64 -15.37 -6.82
N GLU A 398 18.44 -15.55 -7.88
CA GLU A 398 19.86 -15.24 -7.88
C GLU A 398 20.11 -13.76 -7.62
N LEU A 399 19.35 -12.87 -8.26
CA LEU A 399 19.47 -11.42 -8.06
C LEU A 399 18.95 -11.00 -6.67
N LEU A 400 17.90 -11.64 -6.18
CA LEU A 400 17.43 -11.40 -4.83
C LEU A 400 18.48 -11.83 -3.78
N GLN A 401 19.11 -13.00 -3.97
CA GLN A 401 20.17 -13.49 -3.08
C GLN A 401 21.40 -12.57 -3.11
N GLU A 402 21.79 -12.06 -4.29
CA GLU A 402 22.87 -11.07 -4.42
C GLU A 402 22.55 -9.80 -3.64
N ALA A 403 21.34 -9.25 -3.79
CA ALA A 403 20.89 -8.07 -3.04
C ALA A 403 20.90 -8.32 -1.52
N LEU A 404 20.50 -9.52 -1.08
CA LEU A 404 20.48 -9.90 0.33
C LEU A 404 21.92 -10.09 0.89
N ALA A 405 22.87 -10.55 0.09
CA ALA A 405 24.27 -10.62 0.48
C ALA A 405 24.86 -9.21 0.75
N VAL A 406 24.60 -8.25 -0.16
CA VAL A 406 25.00 -6.85 0.05
C VAL A 406 24.35 -6.26 1.30
N LEU A 407 23.07 -6.57 1.52
CA LEU A 407 22.35 -6.11 2.72
C LEU A 407 22.98 -6.69 4.01
N ARG A 408 23.33 -7.97 4.04
CA ARG A 408 24.01 -8.61 5.18
C ARG A 408 25.35 -7.94 5.47
N ASP A 409 26.12 -7.66 4.42
CA ASP A 409 27.40 -6.95 4.56
C ASP A 409 27.21 -5.52 5.09
N ALA A 410 26.13 -4.83 4.67
CA ALA A 410 25.78 -3.53 5.21
C ALA A 410 25.57 -3.54 6.74
N PHE A 411 24.91 -4.58 7.26
CA PHE A 411 24.73 -4.75 8.71
C PHE A 411 26.01 -5.09 9.46
N ARG A 412 26.94 -5.82 8.82
CA ARG A 412 28.24 -6.19 9.42
C ARG A 412 29.23 -5.03 9.47
N ASN A 413 29.03 -4.01 8.66
CA ASN A 413 29.90 -2.84 8.57
C ASN A 413 29.35 -1.63 9.39
N LEU A 414 28.34 -1.83 10.22
CA LEU A 414 27.89 -0.87 11.21
C LEU A 414 28.70 -0.99 12.50
#